data_50a7baabf6bd8614f6ebf6b017044b45
#
_entry.id   50a7baabf6bd8614f6ebf6b017044b45
#
_cell.length_a   1.000
_cell.length_b   1.000
_cell.length_c   1.000
_cell.angle_alpha   90.00
_cell.angle_beta   90.00
_cell.angle_gamma   90.00
#
_symmetry.space_group_name_H-M   'P 1'
#
loop_
_entity.id
_entity.type
_entity.pdbx_description
1 polymer ?
#
loop_
_entity_poly.entity_id
_entity_poly.type
_entity_poly.pdbx_seq_one_letter_code
_entity_poly.pdbx_strand_id
1 'polypeptide(L)'
;KKVPYWRSLSYAFTDFYFSAITPSATGGQPMQLYYMVRDGFGAAHSSFSLLATAAVYQMTVLVYGCVMVGANLSFVMGQGRIIRLLLVFGVLVNGFCSGLILLIIFHGLLAEKIMLCIAGGLSRAGIIKNRKRAIRKVEGLIDEYSRGGAYLRQYPLAAVRIFIHSAVQLTALYLVPYWACRALGISASAKDFLALQAILSLAVTAVPLPGSVGASEGSFLVLYRTLLGAGQSFSVMLLSRGISFYAMLCISGLATAFLQFARRGKPASPV
;
A
#
# COMPACT_ATOMS: atom_id res chain seq x y z
N LYS A 1 20.11 15.10 -7.23
CA LYS A 1 19.38 15.86 -8.29
C LYS A 1 17.96 16.13 -7.80
N LYS A 2 17.45 17.39 -7.91
CA LYS A 2 16.02 17.67 -7.66
C LYS A 2 15.18 17.05 -8.78
N VAL A 3 14.16 16.26 -8.40
CA VAL A 3 13.22 15.68 -9.35
C VAL A 3 12.13 16.72 -9.66
N PRO A 4 11.90 17.09 -10.92
CA PRO A 4 10.80 17.98 -11.29
C PRO A 4 9.45 17.37 -10.87
N TYR A 5 8.50 18.18 -10.42
CA TYR A 5 7.20 17.74 -9.96
C TYR A 5 6.46 16.82 -10.96
N TRP A 6 6.46 17.19 -12.24
CA TRP A 6 5.83 16.40 -13.30
C TRP A 6 6.45 15.01 -13.50
N ARG A 7 7.77 14.86 -13.25
CA ARG A 7 8.41 13.53 -13.26
C ARG A 7 7.96 12.70 -12.07
N SER A 8 7.89 13.29 -10.88
CA SER A 8 7.40 12.59 -9.70
C SER A 8 5.95 12.12 -9.89
N LEU A 9 5.10 12.97 -10.47
CA LEU A 9 3.73 12.62 -10.82
C LEU A 9 3.66 11.46 -11.83
N SER A 10 4.53 11.48 -12.84
CA SER A 10 4.60 10.40 -13.83
C SER A 10 5.01 9.06 -13.23
N TYR A 11 5.90 9.06 -12.24
CA TYR A 11 6.27 7.85 -11.50
C TYR A 11 5.10 7.33 -10.66
N ALA A 12 4.33 8.23 -10.02
CA ALA A 12 3.15 7.85 -9.26
C ALA A 12 2.05 7.23 -10.14
N PHE A 13 1.81 7.77 -11.34
CA PHE A 13 0.86 7.16 -12.29
C PHE A 13 1.33 5.79 -12.76
N THR A 14 2.62 5.64 -13.05
CA THR A 14 3.19 4.34 -13.45
C THR A 14 3.05 3.32 -12.32
N ASP A 15 3.39 3.72 -11.09
CA ASP A 15 3.23 2.87 -9.91
C ASP A 15 1.79 2.42 -9.73
N PHE A 16 0.84 3.36 -9.75
CA PHE A 16 -0.58 3.05 -9.58
C PHE A 16 -1.09 2.11 -10.68
N TYR A 17 -0.79 2.39 -11.95
CA TYR A 17 -1.24 1.58 -13.07
C TYR A 17 -0.75 0.13 -12.96
N PHE A 18 0.55 -0.07 -12.79
CA PHE A 18 1.11 -1.42 -12.69
C PHE A 18 0.75 -2.12 -11.39
N SER A 19 0.57 -1.41 -10.29
CA SER A 19 0.02 -1.97 -9.05
C SER A 19 -1.41 -2.46 -9.22
N ALA A 20 -2.24 -1.71 -9.95
CA ALA A 20 -3.64 -2.06 -10.14
C ALA A 20 -3.85 -3.30 -11.02
N ILE A 21 -2.98 -3.52 -12.03
CA ILE A 21 -3.12 -4.65 -12.98
C ILE A 21 -2.32 -5.90 -12.58
N THR A 22 -1.50 -5.83 -11.53
CA THR A 22 -0.69 -6.97 -11.10
C THR A 22 -1.18 -7.55 -9.77
N PRO A 23 -1.05 -8.88 -9.58
CA PRO A 23 -1.40 -9.50 -8.30
C PRO A 23 -0.59 -8.90 -7.14
N SER A 24 -1.24 -8.64 -6.01
CA SER A 24 -0.62 -8.06 -4.80
C SER A 24 0.13 -6.75 -5.06
N ALA A 25 -0.26 -5.97 -6.07
CA ALA A 25 0.37 -4.71 -6.45
C ALA A 25 1.90 -4.82 -6.71
N THR A 26 2.39 -5.99 -7.12
CA THR A 26 3.83 -6.28 -7.22
C THR A 26 4.53 -5.60 -8.40
N GLY A 27 3.79 -5.10 -9.39
CA GLY A 27 4.35 -4.48 -10.60
C GLY A 27 4.67 -3.00 -10.47
N GLY A 28 4.07 -2.29 -9.52
CA GLY A 28 4.19 -0.83 -9.40
C GLY A 28 5.62 -0.37 -9.13
N GLN A 29 6.19 -0.79 -8.01
CA GLN A 29 7.53 -0.38 -7.61
C GLN A 29 8.64 -0.78 -8.62
N PRO A 30 8.68 -1.99 -9.20
CA PRO A 30 9.66 -2.32 -10.24
C PRO A 30 9.55 -1.43 -11.47
N MET A 31 8.34 -1.09 -11.90
CA MET A 31 8.14 -0.20 -13.05
C MET A 31 8.49 1.25 -12.72
N GLN A 32 8.18 1.72 -11.51
CA GLN A 32 8.62 3.02 -11.03
C GLN A 32 10.16 3.12 -11.00
N LEU A 33 10.83 2.10 -10.47
CA LEU A 33 12.29 1.99 -10.50
C LEU A 33 12.84 2.04 -11.94
N TYR A 34 12.25 1.26 -12.84
CA TYR A 34 12.65 1.24 -14.25
C TYR A 34 12.64 2.64 -14.87
N TYR A 35 11.56 3.41 -14.67
CA TYR A 35 11.45 4.76 -15.21
C TYR A 35 12.42 5.74 -14.53
N MET A 36 12.66 5.61 -13.23
CA MET A 36 13.63 6.42 -12.50
C MET A 36 15.06 6.20 -13.04
N VAL A 37 15.45 4.93 -13.21
CA VAL A 37 16.77 4.59 -13.77
C VAL A 37 16.90 5.07 -15.21
N ARG A 38 15.87 4.91 -16.02
CA ARG A 38 15.85 5.42 -17.40
C ARG A 38 15.98 6.95 -17.48
N ASP A 39 15.52 7.68 -16.47
CA ASP A 39 15.66 9.14 -16.36
C ASP A 39 17.03 9.57 -15.80
N GLY A 40 17.97 8.63 -15.61
CA GLY A 40 19.35 8.88 -15.18
C GLY A 40 19.52 9.02 -13.67
N PHE A 41 18.60 8.45 -12.87
CA PHE A 41 18.82 8.26 -11.44
C PHE A 41 19.52 6.92 -11.21
N GLY A 42 20.50 6.89 -10.31
CA GLY A 42 21.20 5.64 -9.98
C GLY A 42 20.23 4.59 -9.42
N ALA A 43 20.33 3.35 -9.89
CA ALA A 43 19.44 2.26 -9.49
C ALA A 43 19.40 2.04 -7.97
N ALA A 44 20.57 2.03 -7.32
CA ALA A 44 20.68 1.87 -5.88
C ALA A 44 19.94 2.97 -5.10
N HIS A 45 20.13 4.24 -5.47
CA HIS A 45 19.46 5.37 -4.83
C HIS A 45 17.95 5.35 -5.04
N SER A 46 17.51 4.96 -6.24
CA SER A 46 16.09 4.85 -6.58
C SER A 46 15.43 3.71 -5.79
N SER A 47 16.03 2.53 -5.76
CA SER A 47 15.55 1.40 -4.95
C SER A 47 15.43 1.77 -3.48
N PHE A 48 16.46 2.42 -2.91
CA PHE A 48 16.41 2.89 -1.53
C PHE A 48 15.25 3.83 -1.26
N SER A 49 15.07 4.83 -2.14
CA SER A 49 14.00 5.81 -1.99
C SER A 49 12.63 5.14 -1.98
N LEU A 50 12.41 4.21 -2.92
CA LEU A 50 11.15 3.47 -3.03
C LEU A 50 10.89 2.59 -1.82
N LEU A 51 11.89 1.82 -1.38
CA LEU A 51 11.77 0.94 -0.20
C LEU A 51 11.56 1.74 1.09
N ALA A 52 12.30 2.85 1.28
CA ALA A 52 12.12 3.72 2.43
C ALA A 52 10.70 4.30 2.45
N THR A 53 10.20 4.75 1.30
CA THR A 53 8.84 5.28 1.16
C THR A 53 7.79 4.19 1.45
N ALA A 54 7.95 2.99 0.90
CA ALA A 54 7.06 1.86 1.15
C ALA A 54 7.03 1.45 2.61
N ALA A 55 8.19 1.41 3.28
CA ALA A 55 8.29 1.09 4.70
C ALA A 55 7.53 2.11 5.57
N VAL A 56 7.75 3.40 5.33
CA VAL A 56 7.07 4.46 6.09
C VAL A 56 5.57 4.49 5.76
N TYR A 57 5.18 4.28 4.50
CA TYR A 57 3.77 4.17 4.11
C TYR A 57 3.07 3.01 4.84
N GLN A 58 3.67 1.83 4.90
CA GLN A 58 3.12 0.68 5.61
C GLN A 58 2.94 0.96 7.11
N MET A 59 3.91 1.64 7.74
CA MET A 59 3.78 2.12 9.11
C MET A 59 2.64 3.11 9.26
N THR A 60 2.49 4.03 8.30
CA THR A 60 1.41 5.02 8.33
C THR A 60 0.04 4.34 8.25
N VAL A 61 -0.14 3.35 7.38
CA VAL A 61 -1.38 2.57 7.28
C VAL A 61 -1.73 1.92 8.62
N LEU A 62 -0.75 1.29 9.26
CA LEU A 62 -0.96 0.62 10.55
C LEU A 62 -1.31 1.63 11.67
N VAL A 63 -0.49 2.68 11.83
CA VAL A 63 -0.70 3.70 12.88
C VAL A 63 -2.03 4.42 12.66
N TYR A 64 -2.30 4.86 11.42
CA TYR A 64 -3.55 5.52 11.06
C TYR A 64 -4.75 4.61 11.34
N GLY A 65 -4.67 3.34 10.92
CA GLY A 65 -5.71 2.36 11.16
C GLY A 65 -5.98 2.13 12.64
N CYS A 66 -4.93 1.95 13.43
CA CYS A 66 -5.05 1.78 14.89
C CYS A 66 -5.65 3.03 15.57
N VAL A 67 -5.23 4.23 15.17
CA VAL A 67 -5.78 5.50 15.70
C VAL A 67 -7.27 5.62 15.36
N MET A 68 -7.66 5.37 14.11
CA MET A 68 -9.07 5.47 13.68
C MET A 68 -9.96 4.42 14.36
N VAL A 69 -9.47 3.19 14.51
CA VAL A 69 -10.17 2.12 15.25
C VAL A 69 -10.31 2.48 16.72
N GLY A 70 -9.23 2.96 17.35
CA GLY A 70 -9.24 3.37 18.75
C GLY A 70 -10.17 4.56 19.03
N ALA A 71 -10.16 5.57 18.15
CA ALA A 71 -11.03 6.73 18.26
C ALA A 71 -12.54 6.40 18.05
N ASN A 72 -12.85 5.27 17.41
CA ASN A 72 -14.20 4.84 17.12
C ASN A 72 -14.51 3.45 17.69
N LEU A 73 -13.93 3.11 18.84
CA LEU A 73 -13.99 1.77 19.42
C LEU A 73 -15.42 1.29 19.68
N SER A 74 -16.31 2.16 20.17
CA SER A 74 -17.72 1.84 20.41
C SER A 74 -18.44 1.44 19.11
N PHE A 75 -18.18 2.16 18.01
CA PHE A 75 -18.70 1.86 16.69
C PHE A 75 -18.17 0.50 16.18
N VAL A 76 -16.87 0.28 16.31
CA VAL A 76 -16.20 -0.97 15.89
C VAL A 76 -16.73 -2.18 16.67
N MET A 77 -16.91 -2.04 17.97
CA MET A 77 -17.47 -3.12 18.82
C MET A 77 -18.93 -3.43 18.52
N GLY A 78 -19.69 -2.46 18.02
CA GLY A 78 -21.06 -2.64 17.54
C GLY A 78 -21.15 -3.40 16.21
N GLN A 79 -20.03 -3.56 15.49
CA GLN A 79 -20.02 -4.29 14.22
C GLN A 79 -20.13 -5.81 14.42
N GLY A 80 -20.59 -6.50 13.38
CA GLY A 80 -20.75 -7.95 13.39
C GLY A 80 -19.43 -8.70 13.67
N ARG A 81 -19.55 -9.93 14.19
CA ARG A 81 -18.40 -10.77 14.57
C ARG A 81 -17.37 -10.94 13.44
N ILE A 82 -17.83 -11.10 12.19
CA ILE A 82 -16.97 -11.27 11.02
C ILE A 82 -16.08 -10.05 10.82
N ILE A 83 -16.63 -8.84 10.91
CA ILE A 83 -15.89 -7.58 10.74
C ILE A 83 -14.81 -7.45 11.80
N ARG A 84 -15.13 -7.75 13.06
CA ARG A 84 -14.16 -7.73 14.16
C ARG A 84 -13.04 -8.74 13.96
N LEU A 85 -13.34 -9.95 13.48
CA LEU A 85 -12.33 -10.96 13.16
C LEU A 85 -11.42 -10.51 11.99
N LEU A 86 -11.99 -9.94 10.92
CA LEU A 86 -11.23 -9.39 9.80
C LEU A 86 -10.32 -8.24 10.24
N LEU A 87 -10.82 -7.37 11.14
CA LEU A 87 -10.02 -6.29 11.69
C LEU A 87 -8.83 -6.82 12.51
N VAL A 88 -9.09 -7.75 13.43
CA VAL A 88 -8.02 -8.36 14.24
C VAL A 88 -6.98 -9.04 13.34
N PHE A 89 -7.43 -9.82 12.37
CA PHE A 89 -6.57 -10.47 11.40
C PHE A 89 -5.75 -9.44 10.61
N GLY A 90 -6.40 -8.38 10.08
CA GLY A 90 -5.73 -7.32 9.35
C GLY A 90 -4.68 -6.58 10.20
N VAL A 91 -5.00 -6.23 11.44
CA VAL A 91 -4.04 -5.60 12.38
C VAL A 91 -2.87 -6.53 12.67
N LEU A 92 -3.11 -7.81 12.90
CA LEU A 92 -2.03 -8.78 13.16
C LEU A 92 -1.11 -8.94 11.95
N VAL A 93 -1.68 -9.10 10.74
CA VAL A 93 -0.89 -9.23 9.51
C VAL A 93 -0.08 -7.94 9.23
N ASN A 94 -0.74 -6.78 9.25
CA ASN A 94 -0.06 -5.51 9.02
C ASN A 94 0.95 -5.21 10.13
N GLY A 95 0.64 -5.52 11.39
CA GLY A 95 1.52 -5.37 12.53
C GLY A 95 2.75 -6.27 12.41
N PHE A 96 2.57 -7.53 12.01
CA PHE A 96 3.67 -8.45 11.76
C PHE A 96 4.58 -7.97 10.61
N CYS A 97 4.00 -7.58 9.48
CA CYS A 97 4.76 -7.04 8.35
C CYS A 97 5.52 -5.77 8.73
N SER A 98 4.85 -4.85 9.42
CA SER A 98 5.45 -3.60 9.89
C SER A 98 6.55 -3.84 10.93
N GLY A 99 6.30 -4.74 11.89
CA GLY A 99 7.28 -5.15 12.88
C GLY A 99 8.53 -5.79 12.24
N LEU A 100 8.32 -6.61 11.20
CA LEU A 100 9.41 -7.21 10.45
C LEU A 100 10.25 -6.14 9.72
N ILE A 101 9.61 -5.15 9.10
CA ILE A 101 10.30 -4.03 8.45
C ILE A 101 11.11 -3.23 9.47
N LEU A 102 10.54 -2.89 10.63
CA LEU A 102 11.25 -2.21 11.71
C LEU A 102 12.43 -3.02 12.21
N LEU A 103 12.24 -4.33 12.39
CA LEU A 103 13.29 -5.23 12.81
C LEU A 103 14.47 -5.24 11.82
N ILE A 104 14.18 -5.27 10.51
CA ILE A 104 15.21 -5.21 9.46
C ILE A 104 15.94 -3.85 9.50
N ILE A 105 15.22 -2.76 9.69
CA ILE A 105 15.78 -1.41 9.76
C ILE A 105 16.71 -1.24 10.97
N PHE A 106 16.32 -1.76 12.14
CA PHE A 106 17.04 -1.53 13.39
C PHE A 106 17.99 -2.67 13.76
N HIS A 107 17.66 -3.91 13.43
CA HIS A 107 18.37 -5.13 13.82
C HIS A 107 18.48 -6.14 12.67
N GLY A 108 19.18 -5.77 11.58
CA GLY A 108 19.28 -6.60 10.37
C GLY A 108 19.71 -8.06 10.62
N LEU A 109 20.68 -8.29 11.51
CA LEU A 109 21.14 -9.64 11.89
C LEU A 109 20.06 -10.49 12.57
N LEU A 110 19.22 -9.86 13.41
CA LEU A 110 18.10 -10.55 14.06
C LEU A 110 17.00 -10.85 13.07
N ALA A 111 16.73 -9.91 12.17
CA ALA A 111 15.78 -10.09 11.07
C ALA A 111 16.18 -11.26 10.16
N GLU A 112 17.46 -11.36 9.80
CA GLU A 112 18.01 -12.46 9.03
C GLU A 112 17.74 -13.82 9.69
N LYS A 113 18.08 -13.96 10.97
CA LYS A 113 17.83 -15.19 11.72
C LYS A 113 16.35 -15.59 11.74
N ILE A 114 15.45 -14.62 11.99
CA ILE A 114 14.00 -14.86 12.02
C ILE A 114 13.47 -15.25 10.64
N MET A 115 13.85 -14.53 9.59
CA MET A 115 13.41 -14.85 8.23
C MET A 115 13.95 -16.18 7.74
N LEU A 116 15.19 -16.54 8.08
CA LEU A 116 15.76 -17.85 7.78
C LEU A 116 15.03 -18.98 8.55
N CYS A 117 14.67 -18.74 9.81
CA CYS A 117 13.87 -19.68 10.60
C CYS A 117 12.47 -19.89 9.97
N ILE A 118 11.78 -18.81 9.58
CA ILE A 118 10.48 -18.89 8.89
C ILE A 118 10.61 -19.61 7.55
N ALA A 119 11.59 -19.27 6.72
CA ALA A 119 11.84 -19.93 5.44
C ALA A 119 12.16 -21.43 5.62
N GLY A 120 12.91 -21.78 6.67
CA GLY A 120 13.20 -23.16 7.05
C GLY A 120 11.94 -23.93 7.47
N GLY A 121 11.07 -23.32 8.27
CA GLY A 121 9.79 -23.89 8.70
C GLY A 121 8.83 -24.13 7.51
N LEU A 122 8.67 -23.12 6.64
CA LEU A 122 7.85 -23.22 5.43
C LEU A 122 8.40 -24.26 4.43
N SER A 123 9.73 -24.43 4.36
CA SER A 123 10.36 -25.47 3.55
C SER A 123 10.08 -26.88 4.11
N ARG A 124 10.10 -27.04 5.44
CA ARG A 124 9.73 -28.31 6.10
C ARG A 124 8.26 -28.65 5.92
N ALA A 125 7.39 -27.65 5.92
CA ALA A 125 5.96 -27.80 5.64
C ALA A 125 5.63 -28.06 4.15
N GLY A 126 6.64 -28.17 3.27
CA GLY A 126 6.45 -28.45 1.83
C GLY A 126 5.95 -27.26 1.00
N ILE A 127 5.77 -26.08 1.63
CA ILE A 127 5.26 -24.87 0.96
C ILE A 127 6.33 -24.27 0.03
N ILE A 128 7.61 -24.37 0.40
CA ILE A 128 8.74 -23.87 -0.38
C ILE A 128 9.50 -25.05 -1.00
N LYS A 129 9.37 -25.22 -2.31
CA LYS A 129 10.04 -26.32 -3.06
C LYS A 129 11.55 -26.12 -3.22
N ASN A 130 12.06 -24.88 -3.21
CA ASN A 130 13.48 -24.58 -3.42
C ASN A 130 14.05 -23.70 -2.31
N ARG A 131 14.53 -24.34 -1.23
CA ARG A 131 15.09 -23.67 -0.05
C ARG A 131 16.25 -22.72 -0.39
N LYS A 132 17.18 -23.11 -1.27
CA LYS A 132 18.35 -22.27 -1.63
C LYS A 132 17.93 -20.97 -2.35
N ARG A 133 16.89 -21.03 -3.18
CA ARG A 133 16.36 -19.85 -3.87
C ARG A 133 15.61 -18.93 -2.91
N ALA A 134 14.88 -19.50 -1.94
CA ALA A 134 14.20 -18.74 -0.91
C ALA A 134 15.19 -18.01 0.01
N ILE A 135 16.24 -18.69 0.46
CA ILE A 135 17.30 -18.09 1.30
C ILE A 135 17.95 -16.90 0.57
N ARG A 136 18.41 -17.08 -0.66
CA ARG A 136 19.02 -15.98 -1.45
C ARG A 136 18.07 -14.80 -1.64
N LYS A 137 16.78 -15.05 -1.82
CA LYS A 137 15.77 -13.99 -1.89
C LYS A 137 15.63 -13.22 -0.57
N VAL A 138 15.65 -13.94 0.55
CA VAL A 138 15.58 -13.37 1.90
C VAL A 138 16.82 -12.51 2.17
N GLU A 139 18.01 -13.02 1.92
CA GLU A 139 19.29 -12.28 2.09
C GLU A 139 19.29 -10.99 1.24
N GLY A 140 18.89 -11.08 -0.03
CA GLY A 140 18.77 -9.91 -0.90
C GLY A 140 17.80 -8.86 -0.38
N LEU A 141 16.63 -9.27 0.12
CA LEU A 141 15.64 -8.37 0.71
C LEU A 141 16.18 -7.70 1.98
N ILE A 142 16.86 -8.46 2.85
CA ILE A 142 17.43 -7.92 4.10
C ILE A 142 18.50 -6.87 3.80
N ASP A 143 19.42 -7.15 2.86
CA ASP A 143 20.45 -6.19 2.47
C ASP A 143 19.82 -4.90 1.91
N GLU A 144 18.84 -5.04 1.04
CA GLU A 144 18.11 -3.93 0.42
C GLU A 144 17.37 -3.07 1.46
N TYR A 145 16.59 -3.70 2.36
CA TYR A 145 15.87 -2.98 3.43
C TYR A 145 16.80 -2.40 4.49
N SER A 146 17.88 -3.08 4.85
CA SER A 146 18.85 -2.60 5.82
C SER A 146 19.54 -1.31 5.35
N ARG A 147 19.87 -1.22 4.06
CA ARG A 147 20.40 0.01 3.46
C ARG A 147 19.37 1.14 3.48
N GLY A 148 18.11 0.88 3.09
CA GLY A 148 17.02 1.86 3.20
C GLY A 148 16.81 2.35 4.64
N GLY A 149 16.93 1.45 5.61
CA GLY A 149 16.86 1.76 7.02
C GLY A 149 18.00 2.65 7.54
N ALA A 150 19.22 2.44 7.06
CA ALA A 150 20.36 3.30 7.37
C ALA A 150 20.11 4.75 6.91
N TYR A 151 19.54 4.92 5.71
CA TYR A 151 19.16 6.24 5.21
C TYR A 151 18.10 6.92 6.07
N LEU A 152 17.04 6.21 6.46
CA LEU A 152 15.97 6.77 7.31
C LEU A 152 16.49 7.15 8.71
N ARG A 153 17.46 6.40 9.26
CA ARG A 153 18.13 6.75 10.52
C ARG A 153 18.97 8.01 10.40
N GLN A 154 19.66 8.18 9.27
CA GLN A 154 20.47 9.36 9.00
C GLN A 154 19.63 10.61 8.75
N TYR A 155 18.43 10.45 8.14
CA TYR A 155 17.54 11.54 7.78
C TYR A 155 16.13 11.37 8.38
N PRO A 156 15.95 11.46 9.71
CA PRO A 156 14.67 11.20 10.37
C PRO A 156 13.57 12.16 9.90
N LEU A 157 13.93 13.39 9.55
CA LEU A 157 12.98 14.39 9.02
C LEU A 157 12.37 13.95 7.68
N ALA A 158 13.09 13.17 6.87
CA ALA A 158 12.54 12.59 5.64
C ALA A 158 11.44 11.58 5.97
N ALA A 159 11.65 10.71 6.95
CA ALA A 159 10.63 9.76 7.41
C ALA A 159 9.37 10.47 7.91
N VAL A 160 9.52 11.54 8.71
CA VAL A 160 8.40 12.35 9.21
C VAL A 160 7.63 12.99 8.05
N ARG A 161 8.33 13.54 7.06
CA ARG A 161 7.68 14.12 5.87
C ARG A 161 6.91 13.07 5.08
N ILE A 162 7.50 11.91 4.82
CA ILE A 162 6.82 10.80 4.14
C ILE A 162 5.58 10.39 4.93
N PHE A 163 5.69 10.24 6.26
CA PHE A 163 4.58 9.88 7.13
C PHE A 163 3.42 10.88 7.03
N ILE A 164 3.69 12.19 7.12
CA ILE A 164 2.67 13.24 7.01
C ILE A 164 1.99 13.20 5.64
N HIS A 165 2.78 13.12 4.55
CA HIS A 165 2.21 13.05 3.20
C HIS A 165 1.35 11.80 3.01
N SER A 166 1.81 10.64 3.52
CA SER A 166 1.05 9.39 3.48
C SER A 166 -0.25 9.48 4.30
N ALA A 167 -0.21 10.10 5.47
CA ALA A 167 -1.39 10.29 6.30
C ALA A 167 -2.43 11.21 5.61
N VAL A 168 -1.99 12.30 4.99
CA VAL A 168 -2.86 13.18 4.19
C VAL A 168 -3.45 12.43 3.01
N GLN A 169 -2.63 11.66 2.27
CA GLN A 169 -3.07 10.82 1.15
C GLN A 169 -4.12 9.79 1.59
N LEU A 170 -3.90 9.08 2.70
CA LEU A 170 -4.85 8.11 3.26
C LEU A 170 -6.15 8.79 3.67
N THR A 171 -6.07 9.95 4.34
CA THR A 171 -7.27 10.72 4.73
C THR A 171 -8.09 11.12 3.51
N ALA A 172 -7.45 11.65 2.47
CA ALA A 172 -8.13 12.03 1.23
C ALA A 172 -8.79 10.80 0.56
N LEU A 173 -8.08 9.67 0.48
CA LEU A 173 -8.59 8.44 -0.10
C LEU A 173 -9.76 7.86 0.72
N TYR A 174 -9.66 7.87 2.04
CA TYR A 174 -10.67 7.33 2.94
C TYR A 174 -11.93 8.20 3.01
N LEU A 175 -11.84 9.47 2.64
CA LEU A 175 -12.99 10.37 2.52
C LEU A 175 -13.73 10.26 1.18
N VAL A 176 -13.20 9.55 0.18
CA VAL A 176 -13.90 9.40 -1.12
C VAL A 176 -15.31 8.83 -0.96
N PRO A 177 -15.57 7.75 -0.20
CA PRO A 177 -16.93 7.25 0.00
C PRO A 177 -17.84 8.24 0.74
N TYR A 178 -17.31 9.03 1.66
CA TYR A 178 -18.06 10.11 2.32
C TYR A 178 -18.55 11.16 1.31
N TRP A 179 -17.65 11.62 0.44
CA TRP A 179 -18.02 12.57 -0.62
C TRP A 179 -18.99 11.97 -1.63
N ALA A 180 -18.87 10.66 -1.93
CA ALA A 180 -19.84 9.93 -2.75
C ALA A 180 -21.23 9.92 -2.09
N CYS A 181 -21.32 9.70 -0.77
CA CYS A 181 -22.57 9.82 -0.04
C CYS A 181 -23.16 11.22 -0.13
N ARG A 182 -22.34 12.25 0.08
CA ARG A 182 -22.80 13.66 0.02
C ARG A 182 -23.32 13.99 -1.38
N ALA A 183 -22.66 13.51 -2.44
CA ALA A 183 -23.11 13.70 -3.82
C ALA A 183 -24.44 13.01 -4.12
N LEU A 184 -24.74 11.90 -3.45
CA LEU A 184 -26.02 11.17 -3.55
C LEU A 184 -27.10 11.70 -2.58
N GLY A 185 -26.86 12.82 -1.89
CA GLY A 185 -27.81 13.41 -0.94
C GLY A 185 -27.95 12.62 0.38
N ILE A 186 -27.04 11.69 0.66
CA ILE A 186 -27.07 10.88 1.87
C ILE A 186 -26.32 11.60 2.98
N SER A 187 -26.98 11.82 4.13
CA SER A 187 -26.35 12.38 5.33
C SER A 187 -25.55 11.30 6.05
N ALA A 188 -24.26 11.58 6.29
CA ALA A 188 -23.36 10.65 6.94
C ALA A 188 -22.25 11.40 7.69
N SER A 189 -21.63 10.75 8.67
CA SER A 189 -20.52 11.30 9.45
C SER A 189 -19.17 10.97 8.79
N ALA A 190 -18.35 11.97 8.53
CA ALA A 190 -17.00 11.76 7.99
C ALA A 190 -16.13 10.87 8.89
N LYS A 191 -16.33 10.93 10.22
CA LYS A 191 -15.59 10.10 11.19
C LYS A 191 -15.85 8.62 10.99
N ASP A 192 -17.13 8.24 10.80
CA ASP A 192 -17.53 6.84 10.62
C ASP A 192 -16.97 6.28 9.31
N PHE A 193 -16.92 7.10 8.26
CA PHE A 193 -16.31 6.72 6.99
C PHE A 193 -14.80 6.53 7.10
N LEU A 194 -14.10 7.40 7.80
CA LEU A 194 -12.66 7.24 8.06
C LEU A 194 -12.38 5.95 8.84
N ALA A 195 -13.19 5.65 9.86
CA ALA A 195 -13.05 4.40 10.64
C ALA A 195 -13.33 3.16 9.77
N LEU A 196 -14.44 3.15 9.02
CA LEU A 196 -14.79 2.02 8.15
C LEU A 196 -13.74 1.79 7.06
N GLN A 197 -13.23 2.85 6.43
CA GLN A 197 -12.19 2.72 5.41
C GLN A 197 -10.85 2.26 5.99
N ALA A 198 -10.51 2.68 7.21
CA ALA A 198 -9.33 2.19 7.90
C ALA A 198 -9.44 0.67 8.19
N ILE A 199 -10.62 0.22 8.67
CA ILE A 199 -10.91 -1.21 8.87
C ILE A 199 -10.81 -1.97 7.54
N LEU A 200 -11.46 -1.45 6.49
CA LEU A 200 -11.46 -2.04 5.15
C LEU A 200 -10.03 -2.18 4.60
N SER A 201 -9.24 -1.11 4.71
CA SER A 201 -7.86 -1.10 4.25
C SER A 201 -7.01 -2.15 4.97
N LEU A 202 -7.10 -2.24 6.30
CA LEU A 202 -6.39 -3.24 7.08
C LEU A 202 -6.81 -4.67 6.71
N ALA A 203 -8.12 -4.90 6.53
CA ALA A 203 -8.65 -6.23 6.21
C ALA A 203 -8.27 -6.70 4.80
N VAL A 204 -8.30 -5.80 3.81
CA VAL A 204 -8.13 -6.14 2.39
C VAL A 204 -6.66 -6.20 1.97
N THR A 205 -5.75 -5.51 2.66
CA THR A 205 -4.31 -5.51 2.36
C THR A 205 -3.69 -6.92 2.33
N ALA A 206 -4.25 -7.87 3.07
CA ALA A 206 -3.79 -9.25 3.12
C ALA A 206 -4.25 -10.11 1.91
N VAL A 207 -5.15 -9.59 1.04
CA VAL A 207 -5.75 -10.37 -0.06
C VAL A 207 -4.94 -10.19 -1.35
N PRO A 208 -4.33 -11.26 -1.90
CA PRO A 208 -3.43 -11.18 -3.04
C PRO A 208 -4.18 -11.14 -4.39
N LEU A 209 -5.09 -10.20 -4.57
CA LEU A 209 -5.82 -9.99 -5.82
C LEU A 209 -5.35 -8.72 -6.54
N PRO A 210 -5.37 -8.69 -7.89
CA PRO A 210 -5.07 -7.48 -8.66
C PRO A 210 -6.01 -6.35 -8.28
N GLY A 211 -5.46 -5.19 -7.85
CA GLY A 211 -6.25 -4.05 -7.38
C GLY A 211 -7.21 -4.36 -6.22
N SER A 212 -7.07 -5.54 -5.58
CA SER A 212 -7.99 -6.09 -4.57
C SER A 212 -9.46 -6.11 -5.05
N VAL A 213 -9.68 -6.21 -6.37
CA VAL A 213 -11.01 -6.21 -6.98
C VAL A 213 -11.79 -7.45 -6.52
N GLY A 214 -13.06 -7.27 -6.24
CA GLY A 214 -13.94 -8.29 -5.65
C GLY A 214 -13.86 -8.31 -4.11
N ALA A 215 -12.67 -8.46 -3.54
CA ALA A 215 -12.49 -8.46 -2.09
C ALA A 215 -12.79 -7.09 -1.47
N SER A 216 -12.33 -6.02 -2.09
CA SER A 216 -12.59 -4.64 -1.64
C SER A 216 -14.07 -4.29 -1.75
N GLU A 217 -14.70 -4.59 -2.89
CA GLU A 217 -16.12 -4.33 -3.12
C GLU A 217 -17.01 -5.16 -2.19
N GLY A 218 -16.73 -6.45 -2.04
CA GLY A 218 -17.47 -7.33 -1.14
C GLY A 218 -17.36 -6.90 0.32
N SER A 219 -16.15 -6.61 0.77
CA SER A 219 -15.90 -6.11 2.13
C SER A 219 -16.54 -4.74 2.35
N PHE A 220 -16.51 -3.86 1.35
CA PHE A 220 -17.19 -2.57 1.40
C PHE A 220 -18.70 -2.75 1.64
N LEU A 221 -19.35 -3.59 0.84
CA LEU A 221 -20.78 -3.82 0.97
C LEU A 221 -21.15 -4.38 2.35
N VAL A 222 -20.37 -5.31 2.89
CA VAL A 222 -20.60 -5.87 4.22
C VAL A 222 -20.45 -4.80 5.31
N LEU A 223 -19.37 -4.01 5.26
CA LEU A 223 -19.05 -2.98 6.26
C LEU A 223 -20.06 -1.82 6.24
N TYR A 224 -20.36 -1.31 5.04
CA TYR A 224 -21.18 -0.10 4.90
C TYR A 224 -22.69 -0.37 4.97
N ARG A 225 -23.11 -1.63 4.83
CA ARG A 225 -24.52 -2.00 4.98
C ARG A 225 -25.09 -1.65 6.35
N THR A 226 -24.27 -1.69 7.38
CA THR A 226 -24.68 -1.33 8.76
C THR A 226 -24.92 0.17 8.92
N LEU A 227 -24.24 0.99 8.12
CA LEU A 227 -24.33 2.45 8.18
C LEU A 227 -25.36 3.02 7.19
N LEU A 228 -25.44 2.46 5.99
CA LEU A 228 -26.18 3.03 4.85
C LEU A 228 -27.38 2.18 4.39
N GLY A 229 -27.51 0.95 4.88
CA GLY A 229 -28.45 -0.02 4.29
C GLY A 229 -27.94 -0.60 2.93
N ALA A 230 -28.61 -1.65 2.43
CA ALA A 230 -28.11 -2.43 1.29
C ALA A 230 -28.08 -1.65 -0.04
N GLY A 231 -29.15 -0.92 -0.37
CA GLY A 231 -29.25 -0.20 -1.65
C GLY A 231 -28.30 0.98 -1.75
N GLN A 232 -28.22 1.80 -0.71
CA GLN A 232 -27.34 2.96 -0.67
C GLN A 232 -25.86 2.55 -0.63
N SER A 233 -25.51 1.49 0.10
CA SER A 233 -24.15 0.97 0.15
C SER A 233 -23.62 0.57 -1.23
N PHE A 234 -24.47 -0.03 -2.07
CA PHE A 234 -24.10 -0.39 -3.44
C PHE A 234 -23.82 0.84 -4.31
N SER A 235 -24.70 1.84 -4.27
CA SER A 235 -24.52 3.09 -5.05
C SER A 235 -23.27 3.86 -4.61
N VAL A 236 -23.04 3.97 -3.31
CA VAL A 236 -21.84 4.63 -2.75
C VAL A 236 -20.56 3.85 -3.10
N MET A 237 -20.59 2.52 -3.02
CA MET A 237 -19.49 1.66 -3.41
C MET A 237 -19.13 1.87 -4.89
N LEU A 238 -20.13 1.81 -5.78
CA LEU A 238 -19.93 1.95 -7.21
C LEU A 238 -19.33 3.32 -7.57
N LEU A 239 -19.88 4.40 -7.00
CA LEU A 239 -19.39 5.76 -7.22
C LEU A 239 -17.98 5.96 -6.67
N SER A 240 -17.72 5.54 -5.44
CA SER A 240 -16.43 5.69 -4.80
C SER A 240 -15.33 4.88 -5.51
N ARG A 241 -15.60 3.65 -5.89
CA ARG A 241 -14.66 2.81 -6.67
C ARG A 241 -14.51 3.31 -8.10
N GLY A 242 -15.60 3.81 -8.69
CA GLY A 242 -15.59 4.47 -9.99
C GLY A 242 -14.57 5.59 -10.04
N ILE A 243 -14.55 6.43 -9.02
CA ILE A 243 -13.63 7.58 -8.93
C ILE A 243 -12.23 7.15 -8.47
N SER A 244 -12.12 6.45 -7.34
CA SER A 244 -10.83 6.19 -6.69
C SER A 244 -10.00 5.09 -7.36
N PHE A 245 -10.63 4.17 -8.07
CA PHE A 245 -9.94 3.05 -8.71
C PHE A 245 -10.08 3.08 -10.24
N TYR A 246 -11.28 2.99 -10.80
CA TYR A 246 -11.45 2.83 -12.24
C TYR A 246 -11.08 4.08 -13.04
N ALA A 247 -11.49 5.27 -12.61
CA ALA A 247 -11.09 6.52 -13.29
C ALA A 247 -9.58 6.73 -13.17
N MET A 248 -9.00 6.49 -12.00
CA MET A 248 -7.55 6.59 -11.79
C MET A 248 -6.78 5.55 -12.59
N LEU A 249 -7.32 4.34 -12.78
CA LEU A 249 -6.73 3.31 -13.64
C LEU A 249 -6.67 3.78 -15.10
N CYS A 250 -7.76 4.35 -15.62
CA CYS A 250 -7.79 4.90 -16.97
C CYS A 250 -6.80 6.06 -17.13
N ILE A 251 -6.82 7.04 -16.22
CA ILE A 251 -5.93 8.20 -16.26
C ILE A 251 -4.46 7.78 -16.18
N SER A 252 -4.12 6.90 -15.24
CA SER A 252 -2.75 6.42 -15.05
C SER A 252 -2.28 5.55 -16.21
N GLY A 253 -3.18 4.75 -16.81
CA GLY A 253 -2.91 3.97 -18.01
C GLY A 253 -2.59 4.85 -19.21
N LEU A 254 -3.42 5.89 -19.47
CA LEU A 254 -3.17 6.87 -20.53
C LEU A 254 -1.88 7.64 -20.30
N ALA A 255 -1.63 8.10 -19.07
CA ALA A 255 -0.40 8.80 -18.72
C ALA A 255 0.83 7.90 -18.92
N THR A 256 0.77 6.64 -18.52
CA THR A 256 1.87 5.67 -18.70
C THR A 256 2.09 5.37 -20.18
N ALA A 257 1.04 5.19 -20.96
CA ALA A 257 1.14 5.01 -22.42
C ALA A 257 1.78 6.22 -23.08
N PHE A 258 1.32 7.43 -22.75
CA PHE A 258 1.91 8.67 -23.26
C PHE A 258 3.41 8.78 -22.94
N LEU A 259 3.79 8.47 -21.68
CA LEU A 259 5.21 8.44 -21.27
C LEU A 259 6.04 7.45 -22.09
N GLN A 260 5.47 6.27 -22.35
CA GLN A 260 6.13 5.24 -23.15
C GLN A 260 6.37 5.72 -24.60
N PHE A 261 5.38 6.35 -25.21
CA PHE A 261 5.50 6.88 -26.57
C PHE A 261 6.42 8.08 -26.64
N ALA A 262 6.30 9.04 -25.73
CA ALA A 262 7.16 10.24 -25.69
C ALA A 262 8.66 9.91 -25.46
N ARG A 263 8.94 8.74 -24.89
CA ARG A 263 10.31 8.27 -24.63
C ARG A 263 10.83 7.23 -25.64
N ARG A 264 10.01 6.83 -26.64
CA ARG A 264 10.47 6.01 -27.76
C ARG A 264 11.53 6.79 -28.54
N GLY A 265 12.77 6.30 -28.56
CA GLY A 265 13.88 6.91 -29.28
C GLY A 265 14.90 7.69 -28.44
N LYS A 266 14.67 7.85 -27.13
CA LYS A 266 15.76 8.34 -26.25
C LYS A 266 16.50 7.14 -25.66
N PRO A 267 17.80 6.94 -25.99
CA PRO A 267 18.58 5.90 -25.33
C PRO A 267 18.59 6.15 -23.81
N ALA A 268 18.58 5.05 -23.03
CA ALA A 268 18.83 5.15 -21.60
C ALA A 268 20.17 5.87 -21.42
N SER A 269 20.19 6.96 -20.63
CA SER A 269 21.46 7.62 -20.33
C SER A 269 22.37 6.58 -19.66
N PRO A 270 23.61 6.40 -20.15
CA PRO A 270 24.53 5.48 -19.51
C PRO A 270 24.73 5.88 -18.05
N VAL A 271 24.63 4.88 -17.16
CA VAL A 271 24.86 4.99 -15.70
C VAL A 271 26.34 5.22 -15.43
#